data_d54f7b2c3d5bef932d815a9aeaa9c21b
#
_entry.id   d54f7b2c3d5bef932d815a9aeaa9c21b
#
_cell.length_a   1.000
_cell.length_b   1.000
_cell.length_c   1.000
_cell.angle_alpha   90.00
_cell.angle_beta   90.00
_cell.angle_gamma   90.00
#
_symmetry.space_group_name_H-M   'P 1'
#
loop_
_entity.id
_entity.type
_entity.pdbx_description
1 polymer ?
#
loop_
_entity_poly.entity_id
_entity_poly.type
_entity_poly.pdbx_seq_one_letter_code
_entity_poly.pdbx_strand_id
1 'polypeptide(L)'
;MPSLKSIRRRITSVKSTQKITRAMKMVAAARLNRAQLRIKALRPYAVKTAEVLRSLAGRAGGDEEGAHQLLAQRPVKRVLLLVLTSDRGLAGAFNSSIQRAAERKIAELRGEGFEVLLGAIGRKGRDYLKRRGLEARHDWSGMGEPTAELAAEIARTVSREFVEGEVDRVIVLFNEFKSAMTQKVTFLPLLPIETAAEPAPAANAPASGKNM
;
A
#
# COMPACT_ATOMS: atom_id res chain seq x y z
N MET A 1 10.62 48.50 15.20
CA MET A 1 11.60 47.48 15.64
C MET A 1 10.93 46.52 16.63
N PRO A 2 11.19 45.21 16.58
CA PRO A 2 10.63 44.29 17.56
C PRO A 2 11.17 44.62 18.99
N SER A 3 10.26 44.67 19.97
CA SER A 3 10.66 44.98 21.37
C SER A 3 11.43 43.80 21.98
N LEU A 4 12.30 44.05 22.94
CA LEU A 4 13.06 43.03 23.69
C LEU A 4 12.13 41.93 24.26
N LYS A 5 10.97 42.31 24.71
CA LYS A 5 9.94 41.39 25.22
C LYS A 5 9.40 40.44 24.13
N SER A 6 9.21 40.91 22.90
CA SER A 6 8.77 40.09 21.78
C SER A 6 9.83 39.07 21.36
N ILE A 7 11.11 39.48 21.36
CA ILE A 7 12.25 38.62 21.07
C ILE A 7 12.36 37.49 22.11
N ARG A 8 12.28 37.82 23.41
CA ARG A 8 12.32 36.82 24.49
C ARG A 8 11.19 35.80 24.37
N ARG A 9 9.96 36.26 24.10
CA ARG A 9 8.79 35.36 23.84
C ARG A 9 9.07 34.44 22.67
N ARG A 10 9.64 34.94 21.59
CA ARG A 10 9.97 34.14 20.40
C ARG A 10 11.03 33.09 20.72
N ILE A 11 12.08 33.42 21.47
CA ILE A 11 13.09 32.45 21.90
C ILE A 11 12.47 31.34 22.76
N THR A 12 11.60 31.69 23.71
CA THR A 12 10.91 30.70 24.57
C THR A 12 10.02 29.79 23.75
N SER A 13 9.23 30.33 22.81
CA SER A 13 8.39 29.56 21.91
C SER A 13 9.19 28.59 21.04
N VAL A 14 10.29 29.06 20.43
CA VAL A 14 11.17 28.20 19.60
C VAL A 14 11.81 27.10 20.44
N LYS A 15 12.30 27.40 21.64
CA LYS A 15 12.85 26.39 22.58
C LYS A 15 11.79 25.33 22.96
N SER A 16 10.54 25.74 23.18
CA SER A 16 9.44 24.81 23.45
C SER A 16 9.17 23.91 22.26
N THR A 17 9.06 24.48 21.06
CA THR A 17 8.86 23.73 19.81
C THR A 17 10.00 22.75 19.55
N GLN A 18 11.25 23.15 19.82
CA GLN A 18 12.41 22.27 19.71
C GLN A 18 12.34 21.05 20.64
N LYS A 19 11.88 21.23 21.89
CA LYS A 19 11.67 20.12 22.82
C LYS A 19 10.60 19.15 22.31
N ILE A 20 9.49 19.69 21.82
CA ILE A 20 8.38 18.89 21.27
C ILE A 20 8.86 18.08 20.05
N THR A 21 9.54 18.73 19.09
CA THR A 21 10.01 18.04 17.87
C THR A 21 11.07 16.98 18.18
N ARG A 22 11.93 17.21 19.19
CA ARG A 22 12.88 16.21 19.67
C ARG A 22 12.18 14.99 20.27
N ALA A 23 11.13 15.19 21.08
CA ALA A 23 10.32 14.10 21.61
C ALA A 23 9.60 13.33 20.49
N MET A 24 9.01 14.04 19.51
CA MET A 24 8.38 13.41 18.34
C MET A 24 9.38 12.57 17.54
N LYS A 25 10.62 13.05 17.36
CA LYS A 25 11.68 12.28 16.69
C LYS A 25 11.98 10.96 17.41
N MET A 26 12.07 10.97 18.73
CA MET A 26 12.32 9.74 19.51
C MET A 26 11.15 8.74 19.39
N VAL A 27 9.91 9.22 19.49
CA VAL A 27 8.72 8.37 19.32
C VAL A 27 8.66 7.80 17.90
N ALA A 28 8.93 8.60 16.88
CA ALA A 28 8.96 8.16 15.49
C ALA A 28 10.02 7.09 15.24
N ALA A 29 11.23 7.25 15.80
CA ALA A 29 12.30 6.27 15.71
C ALA A 29 11.92 4.93 16.36
N ALA A 30 11.30 4.95 17.53
CA ALA A 30 10.83 3.74 18.20
C ALA A 30 9.74 3.02 17.39
N ARG A 31 8.79 3.76 16.79
CA ARG A 31 7.75 3.19 15.92
C ARG A 31 8.33 2.61 14.64
N LEU A 32 9.28 3.30 14.02
CA LEU A 32 9.97 2.82 12.82
C LEU A 32 10.67 1.50 13.10
N ASN A 33 11.42 1.41 14.21
CA ASN A 33 12.11 0.16 14.57
C ASN A 33 11.13 -1.01 14.77
N ARG A 34 10.00 -0.80 15.46
CA ARG A 34 8.97 -1.83 15.61
C ARG A 34 8.39 -2.27 14.27
N ALA A 35 8.08 -1.32 13.38
CA ALA A 35 7.57 -1.62 12.05
C ALA A 35 8.57 -2.42 11.22
N GLN A 36 9.85 -2.06 11.26
CA GLN A 36 10.93 -2.79 10.58
C GLN A 36 11.09 -4.22 11.09
N LEU A 37 11.01 -4.43 12.41
CA LEU A 37 11.07 -5.78 12.99
C LEU A 37 9.88 -6.63 12.53
N ARG A 38 8.66 -6.07 12.51
CA ARG A 38 7.46 -6.76 12.01
C ARG A 38 7.62 -7.15 10.53
N ILE A 39 8.07 -6.24 9.67
CA ILE A 39 8.30 -6.52 8.25
C ILE A 39 9.33 -7.63 8.07
N LYS A 40 10.45 -7.56 8.81
CA LYS A 40 11.50 -8.60 8.75
C LYS A 40 10.97 -9.97 9.16
N ALA A 41 10.11 -10.03 10.19
CA ALA A 41 9.51 -11.28 10.64
C ALA A 41 8.49 -11.86 9.66
N LEU A 42 7.69 -11.01 9.00
CA LEU A 42 6.63 -11.45 8.08
C LEU A 42 7.12 -11.73 6.65
N ARG A 43 8.21 -11.08 6.22
CA ARG A 43 8.72 -11.20 4.84
C ARG A 43 9.04 -12.65 4.41
N PRO A 44 9.72 -13.49 5.20
CA PRO A 44 9.99 -14.88 4.83
C PRO A 44 8.70 -15.67 4.57
N TYR A 45 7.70 -15.49 5.42
CA TYR A 45 6.39 -16.13 5.25
C TYR A 45 5.70 -15.68 3.96
N ALA A 46 5.65 -14.37 3.71
CA ALA A 46 5.02 -13.82 2.50
C ALA A 46 5.71 -14.33 1.21
N VAL A 47 7.04 -14.39 1.19
CA VAL A 47 7.81 -14.93 0.05
C VAL A 47 7.48 -16.40 -0.18
N LYS A 48 7.51 -17.22 0.87
CA LYS A 48 7.22 -18.67 0.76
C LYS A 48 5.77 -18.92 0.35
N THR A 49 4.82 -18.19 0.89
CA THR A 49 3.42 -18.30 0.48
C THR A 49 3.24 -17.93 -0.99
N ALA A 50 3.89 -16.87 -1.46
CA ALA A 50 3.84 -16.48 -2.87
C ALA A 50 4.48 -17.53 -3.80
N GLU A 51 5.57 -18.19 -3.38
CA GLU A 51 6.18 -19.31 -4.11
C GLU A 51 5.24 -20.50 -4.24
N VAL A 52 4.60 -20.89 -3.11
CA VAL A 52 3.63 -22.00 -3.08
C VAL A 52 2.43 -21.68 -3.97
N LEU A 53 1.86 -20.49 -3.85
CA LEU A 53 0.73 -20.07 -4.68
C LEU A 53 1.06 -20.11 -6.17
N ARG A 54 2.24 -19.62 -6.57
CA ARG A 54 2.67 -19.70 -7.98
C ARG A 54 2.83 -21.14 -8.46
N SER A 55 3.41 -22.01 -7.62
CA SER A 55 3.55 -23.44 -7.94
C SER A 55 2.20 -24.13 -8.11
N LEU A 56 1.25 -23.84 -7.23
CA LEU A 56 -0.12 -24.39 -7.33
C LEU A 56 -0.86 -23.83 -8.56
N ALA A 57 -0.77 -22.53 -8.79
CA ALA A 57 -1.37 -21.88 -9.94
C ALA A 57 -0.82 -22.44 -11.28
N GLY A 58 0.50 -22.68 -11.36
CA GLY A 58 1.12 -23.30 -12.54
C GLY A 58 0.68 -24.73 -12.81
N ARG A 59 0.29 -25.47 -11.77
CA ARG A 59 -0.25 -26.84 -11.91
C ARG A 59 -1.74 -26.86 -12.24
N ALA A 60 -2.49 -25.90 -11.70
CA ALA A 60 -3.94 -25.81 -11.94
C ALA A 60 -4.28 -25.21 -13.30
N GLY A 61 -3.38 -24.53 -13.98
CA GLY A 61 -3.58 -23.93 -15.30
C GLY A 61 -3.56 -24.93 -16.48
N GLY A 62 -3.37 -26.23 -16.20
CA GLY A 62 -3.38 -27.28 -17.24
C GLY A 62 -4.73 -27.94 -17.51
N ASP A 63 -5.66 -27.86 -16.56
CA ASP A 63 -6.99 -28.48 -16.69
C ASP A 63 -8.07 -27.39 -16.54
N GLU A 64 -8.72 -27.02 -17.63
CA GLU A 64 -9.76 -25.98 -17.65
C GLU A 64 -10.97 -26.30 -16.74
N GLU A 65 -11.24 -27.56 -16.44
CA GLU A 65 -12.37 -28.01 -15.60
C GLU A 65 -12.10 -27.95 -14.08
N GLY A 66 -10.87 -27.75 -13.63
CA GLY A 66 -10.50 -27.75 -12.20
C GLY A 66 -9.87 -26.45 -11.68
N ALA A 67 -9.73 -25.43 -12.51
CA ALA A 67 -9.05 -24.19 -12.11
C ALA A 67 -9.83 -23.46 -11.01
N HIS A 68 -9.14 -23.11 -9.92
CA HIS A 68 -9.75 -22.36 -8.84
C HIS A 68 -10.26 -21.00 -9.34
N GLN A 69 -11.45 -20.59 -8.94
CA GLN A 69 -12.13 -19.38 -9.42
C GLN A 69 -11.28 -18.11 -9.35
N LEU A 70 -10.33 -18.01 -8.40
CA LEU A 70 -9.40 -16.87 -8.27
C LEU A 70 -8.26 -16.86 -9.31
N LEU A 71 -8.13 -17.93 -10.10
CA LEU A 71 -7.18 -18.03 -11.22
C LEU A 71 -7.86 -17.74 -12.57
N ALA A 72 -9.19 -17.66 -12.59
CA ALA A 72 -9.95 -17.48 -13.81
C ALA A 72 -9.57 -16.19 -14.54
N GLN A 73 -9.11 -16.34 -15.77
CA GLN A 73 -8.83 -15.21 -16.65
C GLN A 73 -10.07 -14.93 -17.50
N ARG A 74 -10.52 -13.68 -17.48
CA ARG A 74 -11.69 -13.24 -18.26
C ARG A 74 -11.41 -11.87 -18.87
N PRO A 75 -12.17 -11.47 -19.92
CA PRO A 75 -12.07 -10.13 -20.48
C PRO A 75 -12.28 -9.07 -19.39
N VAL A 76 -11.29 -8.20 -19.22
CA VAL A 76 -11.33 -7.19 -18.17
C VAL A 76 -12.25 -6.05 -18.62
N LYS A 77 -13.25 -5.75 -17.80
CA LYS A 77 -14.14 -4.61 -17.96
C LYS A 77 -14.10 -3.71 -16.73
N ARG A 78 -14.05 -4.31 -15.53
CA ARG A 78 -14.08 -3.65 -14.24
C ARG A 78 -12.80 -3.92 -13.45
N VAL A 79 -12.11 -2.84 -13.07
CA VAL A 79 -10.85 -2.89 -12.31
C VAL A 79 -11.06 -2.27 -10.94
N LEU A 80 -10.83 -3.03 -9.87
CA LEU A 80 -10.80 -2.51 -8.51
C LEU A 80 -9.38 -2.07 -8.16
N LEU A 81 -9.20 -0.78 -7.92
CA LEU A 81 -7.94 -0.21 -7.46
C LEU A 81 -8.00 0.03 -5.94
N LEU A 82 -7.26 -0.75 -5.19
CA LEU A 82 -7.09 -0.59 -3.74
C LEU A 82 -5.97 0.40 -3.47
N VAL A 83 -6.30 1.54 -2.87
CA VAL A 83 -5.34 2.63 -2.60
C VAL A 83 -4.94 2.61 -1.12
N LEU A 84 -3.71 2.13 -0.84
CA LEU A 84 -3.16 2.05 0.51
C LEU A 84 -2.47 3.36 0.90
N THR A 85 -3.05 4.05 1.88
CA THR A 85 -2.47 5.26 2.49
C THR A 85 -2.44 5.13 4.03
N SER A 86 -1.91 6.13 4.70
CA SER A 86 -1.97 6.18 6.16
C SER A 86 -3.24 6.88 6.66
N ASP A 87 -3.62 6.59 7.91
CA ASP A 87 -4.66 7.35 8.62
C ASP A 87 -4.14 8.71 9.11
N ARG A 88 -2.85 8.81 9.37
CA ARG A 88 -2.21 9.99 9.95
C ARG A 88 -1.43 10.78 8.91
N GLY A 89 -1.31 12.08 9.15
CA GLY A 89 -0.42 12.95 8.39
C GLY A 89 1.00 12.99 8.96
N LEU A 90 1.75 14.01 8.56
CA LEU A 90 3.15 14.23 8.94
C LEU A 90 4.08 13.08 8.51
N ALA A 91 3.80 12.50 7.36
CA ALA A 91 4.53 11.38 6.76
C ALA A 91 5.31 11.78 5.49
N GLY A 92 5.72 13.06 5.39
CA GLY A 92 6.41 13.57 4.20
C GLY A 92 5.59 13.36 2.92
N ALA A 93 6.22 12.87 1.87
CA ALA A 93 5.59 12.61 0.58
C ALA A 93 4.83 11.27 0.51
N PHE A 94 4.79 10.47 1.58
CA PHE A 94 4.21 9.12 1.59
C PHE A 94 2.79 9.09 0.99
N ASN A 95 1.87 9.87 1.55
CA ASN A 95 0.49 9.89 1.07
C ASN A 95 0.35 10.57 -0.29
N SER A 96 1.02 11.70 -0.50
CA SER A 96 0.89 12.49 -1.73
C SER A 96 1.46 11.78 -2.96
N SER A 97 2.48 10.94 -2.82
CA SER A 97 3.00 10.12 -3.91
C SER A 97 2.00 9.05 -4.34
N ILE A 98 1.37 8.34 -3.39
CA ILE A 98 0.31 7.37 -3.68
C ILE A 98 -0.90 8.06 -4.33
N GLN A 99 -1.36 9.17 -3.77
CA GLN A 99 -2.51 9.91 -4.26
C GLN A 99 -2.34 10.34 -5.72
N ARG A 100 -1.19 10.93 -6.07
CA ARG A 100 -0.87 11.29 -7.47
C ARG A 100 -0.74 10.08 -8.39
N ALA A 101 -0.19 8.97 -7.88
CA ALA A 101 -0.09 7.74 -8.65
C ALA A 101 -1.48 7.12 -8.89
N ALA A 102 -2.36 7.16 -7.89
CA ALA A 102 -3.75 6.72 -8.03
C ALA A 102 -4.50 7.51 -9.10
N GLU A 103 -4.42 8.85 -9.09
CA GLU A 103 -5.07 9.68 -10.13
C GLU A 103 -4.59 9.34 -11.53
N ARG A 104 -3.27 9.20 -11.71
CA ARG A 104 -2.70 8.84 -13.02
C ARG A 104 -3.18 7.47 -13.47
N LYS A 105 -3.18 6.48 -12.57
CA LYS A 105 -3.62 5.11 -12.92
C LYS A 105 -5.13 5.05 -13.20
N ILE A 106 -5.94 5.81 -12.48
CA ILE A 106 -7.38 5.92 -12.75
C ILE A 106 -7.61 6.53 -14.14
N ALA A 107 -6.90 7.60 -14.49
CA ALA A 107 -7.02 8.23 -15.80
C ALA A 107 -6.57 7.29 -16.93
N GLU A 108 -5.46 6.57 -16.74
CA GLU A 108 -4.94 5.56 -17.66
C GLU A 108 -5.97 4.46 -17.92
N LEU A 109 -6.45 3.80 -16.85
CA LEU A 109 -7.42 2.71 -16.96
C LEU A 109 -8.74 3.14 -17.60
N ARG A 110 -9.23 4.34 -17.27
CA ARG A 110 -10.43 4.90 -17.92
C ARG A 110 -10.19 5.22 -19.40
N GLY A 111 -8.98 5.69 -19.74
CA GLY A 111 -8.57 5.93 -21.13
C GLY A 111 -8.50 4.64 -21.95
N GLU A 112 -8.19 3.51 -21.31
CA GLU A 112 -8.22 2.17 -21.90
C GLU A 112 -9.64 1.57 -22.00
N GLY A 113 -10.66 2.30 -21.50
CA GLY A 113 -12.06 1.88 -21.55
C GLY A 113 -12.54 1.03 -20.37
N PHE A 114 -11.74 0.90 -19.30
CA PHE A 114 -12.14 0.16 -18.11
C PHE A 114 -12.99 1.00 -17.16
N GLU A 115 -13.98 0.37 -16.56
CA GLU A 115 -14.66 0.90 -15.39
C GLU A 115 -13.76 0.74 -14.16
N VAL A 116 -13.46 1.85 -13.47
CA VAL A 116 -12.55 1.85 -12.32
C VAL A 116 -13.34 2.01 -11.03
N LEU A 117 -13.36 0.95 -10.23
CA LEU A 117 -13.87 0.92 -8.88
C LEU A 117 -12.73 1.19 -7.90
N LEU A 118 -13.03 1.84 -6.77
CA LEU A 118 -12.01 2.27 -5.83
C LEU A 118 -12.24 1.68 -4.44
N GLY A 119 -11.18 1.17 -3.82
CA GLY A 119 -11.15 0.82 -2.42
C GLY A 119 -10.11 1.69 -1.69
N ALA A 120 -10.54 2.40 -0.66
CA ALA A 120 -9.67 3.24 0.14
C ALA A 120 -9.24 2.51 1.43
N ILE A 121 -7.94 2.33 1.60
CA ILE A 121 -7.36 1.82 2.84
C ILE A 121 -6.56 2.97 3.46
N GLY A 122 -7.05 3.51 4.57
CA GLY A 122 -6.50 4.67 5.25
C GLY A 122 -7.17 6.01 4.90
N ARG A 123 -7.35 6.84 5.93
CA ARG A 123 -8.10 8.10 5.87
C ARG A 123 -7.56 9.09 4.85
N LYS A 124 -6.23 9.17 4.70
CA LYS A 124 -5.61 10.16 3.80
C LYS A 124 -5.92 9.89 2.33
N GLY A 125 -6.05 8.62 1.94
CA GLY A 125 -6.50 8.22 0.60
C GLY A 125 -7.99 8.52 0.40
N ARG A 126 -8.83 8.03 1.32
CA ARG A 126 -10.27 8.29 1.29
C ARG A 126 -10.61 9.77 1.14
N ASP A 127 -10.06 10.60 2.05
CA ASP A 127 -10.34 12.04 2.09
C ASP A 127 -9.85 12.75 0.81
N TYR A 128 -8.77 12.26 0.23
CA TYR A 128 -8.23 12.79 -1.03
C TYR A 128 -9.14 12.43 -2.21
N LEU A 129 -9.50 11.17 -2.36
CA LEU A 129 -10.40 10.69 -3.42
C LEU A 129 -11.74 11.42 -3.37
N LYS A 130 -12.34 11.53 -2.18
CA LYS A 130 -13.60 12.26 -1.97
C LYS A 130 -13.52 13.71 -2.44
N ARG A 131 -12.43 14.44 -2.12
CA ARG A 131 -12.23 15.83 -2.58
C ARG A 131 -12.10 15.97 -4.09
N ARG A 132 -11.74 14.89 -4.78
CA ARG A 132 -11.65 14.83 -6.26
C ARG A 132 -12.93 14.34 -6.93
N GLY A 133 -14.01 14.15 -6.17
CA GLY A 133 -15.24 13.58 -6.69
C GLY A 133 -15.15 12.11 -7.07
N LEU A 134 -14.14 11.40 -6.52
CA LEU A 134 -13.94 9.98 -6.72
C LEU A 134 -14.46 9.23 -5.49
N GLU A 135 -15.60 8.59 -5.63
CA GLU A 135 -16.18 7.80 -4.54
C GLU A 135 -15.49 6.45 -4.41
N ALA A 136 -15.13 6.09 -3.19
CA ALA A 136 -14.61 4.77 -2.89
C ALA A 136 -15.80 3.83 -2.63
N ARG A 137 -15.87 2.73 -3.37
CA ARG A 137 -16.83 1.63 -3.16
C ARG A 137 -16.62 0.99 -1.78
N HIS A 138 -15.36 0.86 -1.38
CA HIS A 138 -14.99 0.33 -0.07
C HIS A 138 -14.13 1.32 0.70
N ASP A 139 -14.43 1.45 2.00
CA ASP A 139 -13.69 2.31 2.92
C ASP A 139 -13.23 1.51 4.15
N TRP A 140 -11.94 1.18 4.17
CA TRP A 140 -11.25 0.58 5.32
C TRP A 140 -10.31 1.59 5.96
N SER A 141 -10.87 2.70 6.42
CA SER A 141 -10.11 3.77 7.05
C SER A 141 -10.34 3.83 8.56
N GLY A 142 -9.33 4.33 9.29
CA GLY A 142 -9.45 4.52 10.73
C GLY A 142 -9.33 3.24 11.57
N MET A 143 -8.89 2.15 10.98
CA MET A 143 -8.78 0.83 11.63
C MET A 143 -7.56 0.70 12.56
N GLY A 144 -6.75 1.75 12.68
CA GLY A 144 -5.58 1.78 13.56
C GLY A 144 -4.36 1.03 13.01
N GLU A 145 -3.83 0.07 13.78
CA GLU A 145 -2.71 -0.76 13.30
C GLU A 145 -3.24 -1.87 12.35
N PRO A 146 -2.51 -2.17 11.27
CA PRO A 146 -2.88 -3.26 10.37
C PRO A 146 -2.79 -4.60 11.10
N THR A 147 -3.90 -5.33 11.15
CA THR A 147 -4.01 -6.66 11.75
C THR A 147 -4.26 -7.72 10.67
N ALA A 148 -4.05 -8.99 11.04
CA ALA A 148 -4.35 -10.10 10.16
C ALA A 148 -5.86 -10.22 9.89
N GLU A 149 -6.69 -9.87 10.86
CA GLU A 149 -8.16 -9.86 10.76
C GLU A 149 -8.61 -8.86 9.71
N LEU A 150 -8.09 -7.64 9.73
CA LEU A 150 -8.38 -6.62 8.73
C LEU A 150 -7.95 -7.06 7.33
N ALA A 151 -6.75 -7.64 7.21
CA ALA A 151 -6.28 -8.16 5.93
C ALA A 151 -7.18 -9.29 5.41
N ALA A 152 -7.64 -10.18 6.30
CA ALA A 152 -8.57 -11.25 5.95
C ALA A 152 -9.97 -10.73 5.56
N GLU A 153 -10.46 -9.68 6.22
CA GLU A 153 -11.72 -9.02 5.85
C GLU A 153 -11.64 -8.44 4.44
N ILE A 154 -10.61 -7.65 4.16
CA ILE A 154 -10.37 -7.07 2.83
C ILE A 154 -10.26 -8.18 1.78
N ALA A 155 -9.46 -9.21 2.05
CA ALA A 155 -9.26 -10.33 1.14
C ALA A 155 -10.58 -11.06 0.84
N ARG A 156 -11.40 -11.35 1.86
CA ARG A 156 -12.72 -12.00 1.67
C ARG A 156 -13.66 -11.15 0.81
N THR A 157 -13.74 -9.85 1.09
CA THR A 157 -14.61 -8.93 0.32
C THR A 157 -14.19 -8.90 -1.15
N VAL A 158 -12.91 -8.69 -1.40
CA VAL A 158 -12.36 -8.57 -2.75
C VAL A 158 -12.44 -9.88 -3.52
N SER A 159 -12.14 -11.02 -2.86
CA SER A 159 -12.24 -12.34 -3.49
C SER A 159 -13.68 -12.69 -3.85
N ARG A 160 -14.64 -12.37 -2.99
CA ARG A 160 -16.06 -12.58 -3.27
C ARG A 160 -16.50 -11.77 -4.50
N GLU A 161 -16.22 -10.47 -4.56
CA GLU A 161 -16.57 -9.63 -5.72
C GLU A 161 -15.94 -10.12 -7.01
N PHE A 162 -14.70 -10.63 -6.92
CA PHE A 162 -14.04 -11.23 -8.07
C PHE A 162 -14.72 -12.51 -8.53
N VAL A 163 -15.08 -13.42 -7.61
CA VAL A 163 -15.77 -14.67 -7.91
C VAL A 163 -17.17 -14.43 -8.46
N GLU A 164 -17.91 -13.47 -7.88
CA GLU A 164 -19.26 -13.09 -8.33
C GLU A 164 -19.25 -12.32 -9.67
N GLY A 165 -18.06 -12.01 -10.20
CA GLY A 165 -17.92 -11.31 -11.46
C GLY A 165 -18.23 -9.82 -11.39
N GLU A 166 -18.30 -9.23 -10.21
CA GLU A 166 -18.47 -7.78 -10.05
C GLU A 166 -17.18 -7.01 -10.37
N VAL A 167 -16.04 -7.67 -10.25
CA VAL A 167 -14.71 -7.13 -10.52
C VAL A 167 -13.90 -8.15 -11.33
N ASP A 168 -13.23 -7.74 -12.40
CA ASP A 168 -12.45 -8.61 -13.28
C ASP A 168 -10.95 -8.56 -13.00
N ARG A 169 -10.48 -7.47 -12.40
CA ARG A 169 -9.08 -7.30 -12.00
C ARG A 169 -8.98 -6.51 -10.70
N VAL A 170 -8.06 -6.90 -9.84
CA VAL A 170 -7.77 -6.19 -8.59
C VAL A 170 -6.30 -5.78 -8.56
N ILE A 171 -6.05 -4.50 -8.32
CA ILE A 171 -4.72 -3.92 -8.24
C ILE A 171 -4.57 -3.22 -6.89
N VAL A 172 -3.48 -3.50 -6.18
CA VAL A 172 -3.12 -2.81 -4.94
C VAL A 172 -2.04 -1.77 -5.21
N LEU A 173 -2.32 -0.53 -4.87
CA LEU A 173 -1.38 0.59 -4.94
C LEU A 173 -0.87 0.92 -3.55
N PHE A 174 0.44 0.82 -3.35
CA PHE A 174 1.09 1.09 -2.07
C PHE A 174 2.52 1.58 -2.22
N ASN A 175 3.11 2.06 -1.13
CA ASN A 175 4.53 2.36 -1.07
C ASN A 175 5.29 1.14 -0.54
N GLU A 176 6.07 0.51 -1.39
CA GLU A 176 6.97 -0.56 -1.00
C GLU A 176 8.15 0.00 -0.20
N PHE A 177 8.34 -0.53 1.01
CA PHE A 177 9.42 -0.12 1.88
C PHE A 177 10.76 -0.74 1.44
N LYS A 178 11.68 0.07 0.95
CA LYS A 178 13.07 -0.33 0.64
C LYS A 178 14.01 0.05 1.78
N SER A 179 13.91 1.28 2.28
CA SER A 179 14.67 1.79 3.44
C SER A 179 13.91 2.93 4.12
N ALA A 180 14.41 3.41 5.25
CA ALA A 180 13.85 4.57 5.93
C ALA A 180 13.81 5.84 5.04
N MET A 181 14.75 5.95 4.10
CA MET A 181 14.89 7.09 3.18
C MET A 181 14.19 6.84 1.83
N THR A 182 14.03 5.57 1.43
CA THR A 182 13.59 5.22 0.07
C THR A 182 12.35 4.35 0.14
N GLN A 183 11.30 4.81 -0.52
CA GLN A 183 10.05 4.08 -0.71
C GLN A 183 9.69 4.14 -2.19
N LYS A 184 9.18 3.05 -2.72
CA LYS A 184 8.79 2.94 -4.13
C LYS A 184 7.28 2.79 -4.23
N VAL A 185 6.62 3.69 -4.95
CA VAL A 185 5.22 3.52 -5.31
C VAL A 185 5.11 2.30 -6.22
N THR A 186 4.31 1.33 -5.81
CA THR A 186 4.19 0.02 -6.47
C THR A 186 2.73 -0.29 -6.73
N PHE A 187 2.46 -0.80 -7.94
CA PHE A 187 1.20 -1.40 -8.32
C PHE A 187 1.39 -2.91 -8.32
N LEU A 188 0.62 -3.61 -7.51
CA LEU A 188 0.66 -5.07 -7.39
C LEU A 188 -0.65 -5.64 -7.90
N PRO A 189 -0.66 -6.40 -9.01
CA PRO A 189 -1.82 -7.18 -9.40
C PRO A 189 -2.09 -8.22 -8.29
N LEU A 190 -3.32 -8.26 -7.79
CA LEU A 190 -3.73 -9.18 -6.74
C LEU A 190 -4.61 -10.30 -7.29
N LEU A 191 -5.55 -9.95 -8.17
CA LEU A 191 -6.45 -10.88 -8.84
C LEU A 191 -6.60 -10.49 -10.32
N PRO A 192 -6.70 -11.50 -11.22
CA PRO A 192 -6.49 -12.93 -10.96
C PRO A 192 -5.08 -13.22 -10.47
N ILE A 193 -4.90 -14.33 -9.74
CA ILE A 193 -3.56 -14.77 -9.32
C ILE A 193 -2.80 -15.19 -10.58
N GLU A 194 -1.71 -14.48 -10.89
CA GLU A 194 -0.91 -14.74 -12.09
C GLU A 194 -0.15 -16.07 -11.96
N THR A 195 -0.36 -16.96 -12.92
CA THR A 195 0.47 -18.14 -13.10
C THR A 195 1.77 -17.72 -13.74
N ALA A 196 2.87 -17.89 -13.06
CA ALA A 196 4.25 -17.68 -13.49
C ALA A 196 4.48 -17.04 -14.87
N ALA A 197 4.51 -15.70 -14.95
CA ALA A 197 5.26 -14.95 -15.94
C ALA A 197 5.64 -13.59 -15.33
N GLU A 198 6.85 -13.49 -14.92
CA GLU A 198 7.72 -12.43 -14.44
C GLU A 198 8.13 -12.55 -12.97
N PRO A 199 9.42 -12.66 -12.72
CA PRO A 199 9.94 -12.62 -11.37
C PRO A 199 9.67 -11.22 -10.78
N ALA A 200 9.00 -11.18 -9.64
CA ALA A 200 8.98 -9.96 -8.83
C ALA A 200 10.43 -9.46 -8.70
N PRO A 201 10.69 -8.14 -8.82
CA PRO A 201 12.04 -7.60 -8.80
C PRO A 201 12.75 -8.11 -7.54
N ALA A 202 13.85 -8.83 -7.77
CA ALA A 202 14.68 -9.44 -6.75
C ALA A 202 14.96 -8.42 -5.64
N ALA A 203 14.52 -8.73 -4.43
CA ALA A 203 14.95 -8.01 -3.25
C ALA A 203 16.47 -8.18 -3.17
N ASN A 204 17.22 -7.11 -3.44
CA ASN A 204 18.66 -7.05 -3.37
C ASN A 204 19.16 -7.77 -2.11
N ALA A 205 19.92 -8.83 -2.32
CA ALA A 205 20.80 -9.41 -1.32
C ALA A 205 21.72 -8.30 -0.78
N PRO A 206 22.06 -8.28 0.51
CA PRO A 206 23.00 -7.32 1.04
C PRO A 206 24.33 -7.48 0.32
N ALA A 207 24.83 -6.39 -0.24
CA ALA A 207 26.19 -6.32 -0.76
C ALA A 207 27.15 -6.78 0.34
N SER A 208 27.76 -7.91 0.14
CA SER A 208 28.85 -8.42 0.94
C SER A 208 29.99 -7.40 0.84
N GLY A 209 30.16 -6.62 1.89
CA GLY A 209 31.33 -5.76 2.05
C GLY A 209 32.57 -6.67 2.13
N LYS A 210 33.36 -6.67 1.07
CA LYS A 210 34.76 -7.09 1.16
C LYS A 210 35.52 -5.92 1.80
N ASN A 211 35.91 -6.11 3.06
CA ASN A 211 37.03 -5.40 3.66
C ASN A 211 38.32 -5.86 2.96
N MET A 212 39.07 -4.90 2.49
CA MET A 212 40.52 -4.91 2.48
C MET A 212 41.01 -3.57 2.98
#